data_a1fa41303333477bbc6f4680bcdd888d
#
_entry.id   a1fa41303333477bbc6f4680bcdd888d
#
_cell.length_a   1.000
_cell.length_b   1.000
_cell.length_c   1.000
_cell.angle_alpha   90.00
_cell.angle_beta   90.00
_cell.angle_gamma   90.00
#
_symmetry.space_group_name_H-M   'P 1'
#
loop_
_entity.id
_entity.type
_entity.pdbx_description
1 polymer ?
#
loop_
_entity_poly.entity_id
_entity_poly.type
_entity_poly.pdbx_seq_one_letter_code
_entity_poly.pdbx_strand_id
1 'polypeptide(L)'
;MDPHIEAMAGGDGVSVHAGFPNPADERRGQSGLALDFNRWLIKHPTSTYLFRVAGHQRADQGIYDGDVAVVDRAVQAGPGDLVVASRDGGLVVCRRHRLTPEDRQWGVVTALIHPFRP
;
A
#
# COMPACT_ATOMS: atom_id res chain seq x y z
N MET A 1 14.05 -3.08 13.70
CA MET A 1 12.85 -3.85 13.43
C MET A 1 12.01 -3.14 12.41
N ASP A 2 11.46 -3.88 11.48
CA ASP A 2 10.66 -3.26 10.45
C ASP A 2 9.29 -2.85 10.97
N PRO A 3 8.69 -1.82 10.41
CA PRO A 3 7.36 -1.42 10.87
C PRO A 3 6.33 -2.50 10.58
N HIS A 4 5.40 -2.62 11.47
CA HIS A 4 4.29 -3.54 11.27
C HIS A 4 3.20 -2.85 10.47
N ILE A 5 2.34 -3.63 9.88
CA ILE A 5 1.19 -3.10 9.17
C ILE A 5 -0.07 -3.77 9.66
N GLU A 6 -1.16 -3.08 9.52
CA GLU A 6 -2.46 -3.59 9.92
C GLU A 6 -3.42 -3.45 8.77
N ALA A 7 -4.24 -4.47 8.57
CA ALA A 7 -5.23 -4.42 7.51
C ALA A 7 -6.27 -3.35 7.82
N MET A 8 -6.63 -2.61 6.83
CA MET A 8 -7.70 -1.64 6.93
C MET A 8 -8.99 -2.30 6.46
N ALA A 9 -10.06 -1.93 7.06
CA ALA A 9 -11.38 -2.37 6.64
C ALA A 9 -11.49 -3.88 6.48
N GLY A 10 -11.05 -4.59 7.44
CA GLY A 10 -11.24 -6.02 7.46
C GLY A 10 -10.22 -6.83 6.69
N GLY A 11 -9.32 -6.20 6.04
CA GLY A 11 -8.25 -6.91 5.37
C GLY A 11 -8.59 -7.59 4.09
N ASP A 12 -9.78 -7.39 3.59
CA ASP A 12 -10.11 -7.93 2.30
C ASP A 12 -9.46 -7.11 1.22
N GLY A 13 -9.39 -7.63 0.08
CA GLY A 13 -8.94 -6.89 -1.06
C GLY A 13 -9.68 -5.60 -1.14
N VAL A 14 -8.96 -4.57 -1.45
CA VAL A 14 -9.55 -3.27 -1.44
C VAL A 14 -10.61 -3.19 -2.47
N SER A 15 -11.79 -3.03 -1.96
CA SER A 15 -12.85 -2.65 -2.79
C SER A 15 -12.63 -1.20 -3.06
N VAL A 16 -11.85 -0.91 -4.01
CA VAL A 16 -11.57 0.44 -4.30
C VAL A 16 -12.70 0.96 -5.10
N HIS A 17 -13.46 1.76 -4.48
CA HIS A 17 -14.56 2.32 -5.15
C HIS A 17 -14.05 3.49 -5.89
N ALA A 18 -14.15 3.35 -7.13
CA ALA A 18 -13.95 4.48 -7.94
C ALA A 18 -14.93 5.54 -7.60
N GLY A 19 -15.80 5.24 -6.77
CA GLY A 19 -16.86 6.13 -6.56
C GLY A 19 -16.76 7.20 -5.56
N PHE A 20 -15.68 7.54 -5.15
CA PHE A 20 -15.46 8.61 -4.43
C PHE A 20 -15.89 9.78 -5.24
N PRO A 21 -16.82 10.57 -4.83
CA PRO A 21 -17.26 11.69 -5.63
C PRO A 21 -16.11 12.64 -5.79
N ASN A 22 -15.80 12.88 -7.00
CA ASN A 22 -14.73 13.77 -7.31
C ASN A 22 -15.38 15.05 -7.82
N PRO A 23 -15.25 16.13 -7.10
CA PRO A 23 -15.85 17.37 -7.56
C PRO A 23 -15.40 17.77 -8.95
N ALA A 24 -14.26 17.31 -9.37
CA ALA A 24 -13.79 17.61 -10.70
C ALA A 24 -14.62 16.93 -11.75
N ASP A 25 -15.30 15.85 -11.41
CA ASP A 25 -16.12 15.18 -12.39
C ASP A 25 -17.29 16.02 -12.82
N GLU A 26 -17.72 16.88 -12.00
CA GLU A 26 -18.84 17.72 -12.36
C GLU A 26 -18.42 18.77 -13.33
N ARG A 27 -17.17 18.98 -13.47
CA ARG A 27 -16.66 19.90 -14.43
C ARG A 27 -15.80 19.22 -15.42
N ARG A 28 -16.21 18.03 -15.74
CA ARG A 28 -15.42 17.24 -16.58
C ARG A 28 -15.28 17.90 -17.87
N GLY A 29 -14.36 17.62 -18.54
CA GLY A 29 -14.00 18.30 -19.67
C GLY A 29 -13.06 19.39 -19.34
N GLN A 30 -13.12 19.87 -18.17
CA GLN A 30 -12.20 20.77 -17.78
C GLN A 30 -11.03 20.18 -17.27
N SER A 31 -11.07 19.03 -16.98
CA SER A 31 -10.07 18.70 -16.16
C SER A 31 -9.32 17.52 -16.54
N GLY A 32 -8.22 17.69 -16.92
CA GLY A 32 -7.30 16.67 -16.81
C GLY A 32 -7.01 16.32 -15.39
N LEU A 33 -7.63 17.02 -14.49
CA LEU A 33 -7.38 16.81 -13.11
C LEU A 33 -8.29 15.83 -12.46
N ALA A 34 -9.28 15.38 -13.17
CA ALA A 34 -10.16 14.37 -12.65
C ALA A 34 -9.41 13.05 -12.62
N LEU A 35 -8.33 13.01 -11.89
CA LEU A 35 -7.52 11.83 -11.78
C LEU A 35 -8.22 10.81 -10.92
N ASP A 36 -8.39 9.65 -11.47
CA ASP A 36 -8.94 8.54 -10.72
C ASP A 36 -7.77 7.84 -10.04
N PHE A 37 -7.60 8.06 -8.74
CA PHE A 37 -6.57 7.43 -7.98
C PHE A 37 -6.64 5.93 -8.04
N ASN A 38 -7.81 5.39 -8.12
CA ASN A 38 -7.95 3.94 -8.19
C ASN A 38 -7.31 3.41 -9.46
N ARG A 39 -7.55 4.06 -10.56
CA ARG A 39 -6.96 3.62 -11.82
C ARG A 39 -5.46 3.84 -11.86
N TRP A 40 -5.00 4.87 -11.21
CA TRP A 40 -3.60 5.19 -11.19
C TRP A 40 -2.82 4.25 -10.28
N LEU A 41 -3.30 4.03 -9.06
CA LEU A 41 -2.55 3.30 -8.07
C LEU A 41 -2.83 1.80 -8.07
N ILE A 42 -3.98 1.38 -8.54
CA ILE A 42 -4.41 0.00 -8.40
C ILE A 42 -4.59 -0.62 -9.77
N LYS A 43 -3.61 -1.45 -10.13
CA LYS A 43 -3.63 -2.11 -11.42
C LYS A 43 -4.36 -3.44 -11.38
N HIS A 44 -4.42 -4.05 -10.21
CA HIS A 44 -5.03 -5.37 -10.05
C HIS A 44 -5.98 -5.33 -8.85
N PRO A 45 -7.21 -4.84 -9.05
CA PRO A 45 -8.11 -4.62 -7.90
C PRO A 45 -8.40 -5.85 -7.07
N THR A 46 -8.44 -7.02 -7.69
CA THR A 46 -8.78 -8.22 -6.94
C THR A 46 -7.63 -8.75 -6.11
N SER A 47 -6.43 -8.25 -6.32
CA SER A 47 -5.26 -8.70 -5.57
C SER A 47 -4.58 -7.57 -4.83
N THR A 48 -5.23 -6.43 -4.72
CA THR A 48 -4.67 -5.25 -4.05
C THR A 48 -5.34 -5.03 -2.71
N TYR A 49 -4.53 -4.75 -1.71
CA TYR A 49 -4.96 -4.58 -0.34
C TYR A 49 -4.39 -3.28 0.21
N LEU A 50 -5.09 -2.67 1.16
CA LEU A 50 -4.58 -1.51 1.86
C LEU A 50 -4.27 -1.88 3.29
N PHE A 51 -3.12 -1.44 3.76
CA PHE A 51 -2.70 -1.68 5.13
C PHE A 51 -2.23 -0.38 5.75
N ARG A 52 -2.46 -0.24 7.05
CA ARG A 52 -1.93 0.89 7.78
C ARG A 52 -0.60 0.49 8.39
N VAL A 53 0.40 1.34 8.21
CA VAL A 53 1.72 1.11 8.78
C VAL A 53 1.70 1.54 10.23
N ALA A 54 2.20 0.71 11.11
CA ALA A 54 2.36 1.04 12.52
C ALA A 54 3.83 0.96 12.89
N GLY A 55 4.33 1.98 13.56
CA GLY A 55 5.71 2.05 14.00
C GLY A 55 6.55 3.02 13.21
N HIS A 56 7.66 3.43 13.80
CA HIS A 56 8.50 4.47 13.22
C HIS A 56 9.88 3.98 12.80
N GLN A 57 10.10 2.68 12.81
CA GLN A 57 11.45 2.15 12.64
C GLN A 57 12.03 2.38 11.26
N ARG A 58 11.20 2.77 10.30
CA ARG A 58 11.67 3.00 8.92
C ARG A 58 11.43 4.43 8.46
N ALA A 59 11.34 5.36 9.38
CA ALA A 59 11.11 6.76 9.02
C ALA A 59 12.25 7.30 8.15
N ASP A 60 13.45 6.82 8.36
CA ASP A 60 14.61 7.20 7.56
C ASP A 60 14.49 6.72 6.11
N GLN A 61 13.60 5.80 5.82
CA GLN A 61 13.36 5.32 4.47
C GLN A 61 12.03 5.82 3.91
N GLY A 62 11.44 6.79 4.57
CA GLY A 62 10.20 7.38 4.08
C GLY A 62 8.96 6.60 4.42
N ILE A 63 9.04 5.67 5.38
CA ILE A 63 7.89 4.88 5.83
C ILE A 63 7.56 5.31 7.24
N TYR A 64 6.39 5.89 7.42
CA TYR A 64 6.02 6.49 8.68
C TYR A 64 4.79 5.83 9.29
N ASP A 65 4.69 5.93 10.60
CA ASP A 65 3.50 5.48 11.31
C ASP A 65 2.26 6.19 10.76
N GLY A 66 1.22 5.45 10.51
CA GLY A 66 -0.01 6.01 9.96
C GLY A 66 -0.08 6.05 8.45
N ASP A 67 1.02 5.73 7.78
CA ASP A 67 0.99 5.65 6.33
C ASP A 67 0.08 4.53 5.88
N VAL A 68 -0.44 4.65 4.68
CA VAL A 68 -1.24 3.60 4.07
C VAL A 68 -0.43 2.96 2.96
N ALA A 69 -0.22 1.67 3.07
CA ALA A 69 0.51 0.92 2.06
C ALA A 69 -0.48 0.27 1.10
N VAL A 70 -0.27 0.51 -0.18
CA VAL A 70 -1.02 -0.16 -1.23
C VAL A 70 -0.20 -1.39 -1.61
N VAL A 71 -0.77 -2.56 -1.42
CA VAL A 71 -0.04 -3.82 -1.57
C VAL A 71 -0.71 -4.67 -2.63
N ASP A 72 0.06 -5.04 -3.63
CA ASP A 72 -0.46 -5.83 -4.76
C ASP A 72 0.19 -7.21 -4.73
N ARG A 73 -0.62 -8.24 -4.67
CA ARG A 73 -0.14 -9.60 -4.62
C ARG A 73 0.13 -10.19 -6.00
N ALA A 74 -0.26 -9.50 -7.05
CA ALA A 74 -0.06 -9.97 -8.41
C ALA A 74 1.25 -9.50 -9.03
N VAL A 75 1.94 -8.59 -8.37
CA VAL A 75 3.17 -8.02 -8.89
C VAL A 75 4.36 -8.85 -8.43
N GLN A 76 5.32 -8.99 -9.32
CA GLN A 76 6.54 -9.68 -8.97
C GLN A 76 7.56 -8.68 -8.46
N ALA A 77 8.16 -8.95 -7.32
CA ALA A 77 9.06 -8.01 -6.68
C ALA A 77 10.48 -8.13 -7.21
N GLY A 78 11.11 -6.99 -7.40
CA GLY A 78 12.56 -6.93 -7.60
C GLY A 78 13.27 -6.77 -6.26
N PRO A 79 14.60 -6.89 -6.24
CA PRO A 79 15.36 -6.91 -4.98
C PRO A 79 15.20 -5.66 -4.12
N GLY A 80 15.08 -4.51 -4.74
CA GLY A 80 14.94 -3.25 -4.00
C GLY A 80 13.54 -2.86 -3.66
N ASP A 81 12.55 -3.64 -4.10
CA ASP A 81 11.16 -3.28 -3.84
C ASP A 81 10.81 -3.46 -2.38
N LEU A 82 9.88 -2.64 -1.91
CA LEU A 82 9.29 -2.85 -0.60
C LEU A 82 8.27 -3.95 -0.70
N VAL A 83 8.29 -4.86 0.23
CA VAL A 83 7.34 -5.96 0.26
C VAL A 83 6.72 -6.06 1.64
N VAL A 84 5.58 -6.71 1.68
CA VAL A 84 4.98 -7.14 2.93
C VAL A 84 5.34 -8.60 3.09
N ALA A 85 5.84 -8.95 4.24
CA ALA A 85 6.23 -10.33 4.52
C ALA A 85 5.66 -10.78 5.85
N SER A 86 5.41 -12.07 5.94
CA SER A 86 5.01 -12.70 7.18
C SER A 86 6.24 -13.04 7.98
N ARG A 87 6.28 -12.60 9.23
CA ARG A 87 7.40 -12.83 10.15
C ARG A 87 6.84 -13.04 11.54
N ASP A 88 7.14 -14.16 12.14
CA ASP A 88 6.74 -14.46 13.53
C ASP A 88 5.24 -14.26 13.77
N GLY A 89 4.45 -14.66 12.81
CA GLY A 89 2.99 -14.59 12.96
C GLY A 89 2.38 -13.24 12.65
N GLY A 90 3.19 -12.25 12.32
CA GLY A 90 2.71 -10.94 11.95
C GLY A 90 3.17 -10.53 10.57
N LEU A 91 2.75 -9.37 10.12
CA LEU A 91 3.15 -8.83 8.84
C LEU A 91 4.06 -7.63 9.05
N VAL A 92 5.13 -7.57 8.30
CA VAL A 92 6.09 -6.48 8.36
C VAL A 92 6.36 -5.95 6.95
N VAL A 93 6.87 -4.74 6.87
CA VAL A 93 7.26 -4.12 5.61
C VAL A 93 8.77 -4.00 5.59
N CYS A 94 9.39 -4.51 4.55
CA CYS A 94 10.83 -4.37 4.39
C CYS A 94 11.22 -4.48 2.92
N ARG A 95 12.47 -4.17 2.62
CA ARG A 95 12.99 -4.38 1.27
C ARG A 95 13.13 -5.87 1.00
N ARG A 96 12.82 -6.26 -0.23
CA ARG A 96 12.84 -7.69 -0.57
C ARG A 96 14.19 -8.34 -0.28
N HIS A 97 15.28 -7.63 -0.57
CA HIS A 97 16.61 -8.21 -0.35
C HIS A 97 16.96 -8.42 1.12
N ARG A 98 16.15 -7.89 2.03
CA ARG A 98 16.36 -8.10 3.46
C ARG A 98 15.53 -9.23 4.03
N LEU A 99 14.76 -9.91 3.20
CA LEU A 99 14.01 -11.05 3.68
C LEU A 99 14.96 -12.17 4.07
N THR A 100 14.63 -12.86 5.15
CA THR A 100 15.38 -14.03 5.60
C THR A 100 14.64 -15.28 5.14
N PRO A 101 15.28 -16.45 5.23
CA PRO A 101 14.62 -17.69 4.81
C PRO A 101 13.34 -18.01 5.58
N GLU A 102 13.20 -17.48 6.79
CA GLU A 102 11.99 -17.71 7.56
C GLU A 102 10.86 -16.79 7.16
N ASP A 103 11.15 -15.71 6.44
CA ASP A 103 10.14 -14.77 6.04
C ASP A 103 9.42 -15.27 4.82
N ARG A 104 8.13 -14.98 4.73
CA ARG A 104 7.36 -15.32 3.55
C ARG A 104 6.83 -14.04 2.93
N GLN A 105 7.25 -13.76 1.72
CA GLN A 105 6.75 -12.61 1.01
C GLN A 105 5.25 -12.78 0.74
N TRP A 106 4.50 -11.77 1.06
CA TRP A 106 3.05 -11.79 0.90
C TRP A 106 2.58 -10.93 -0.26
N GLY A 107 3.16 -9.79 -0.46
CA GLY A 107 2.79 -8.89 -1.55
C GLY A 107 3.81 -7.78 -1.71
N VAL A 108 3.65 -7.00 -2.75
CA VAL A 108 4.56 -5.90 -3.06
C VAL A 108 3.90 -4.58 -2.75
N VAL A 109 4.61 -3.72 -2.04
CA VAL A 109 4.12 -2.37 -1.78
C VAL A 109 4.35 -1.56 -3.03
N THR A 110 3.28 -1.18 -3.69
CA THR A 110 3.37 -0.42 -4.93
C THR A 110 3.26 1.07 -4.69
N ALA A 111 2.74 1.47 -3.55
CA ALA A 111 2.64 2.89 -3.19
C ALA A 111 2.49 3.03 -1.69
N LEU A 112 2.91 4.18 -1.18
CA LEU A 112 2.65 4.58 0.19
C LEU A 112 1.94 5.92 0.15
N ILE A 113 0.93 6.06 0.96
CA ILE A 113 0.21 7.32 1.09
C ILE A 113 0.48 7.85 2.48
N HIS A 114 1.01 9.04 2.54
CA HIS A 114 1.36 9.67 3.81
C HIS A 114 0.42 10.85 4.06
N PRO A 115 -0.65 10.66 4.85
CA PRO A 115 -1.55 11.77 5.12
C PRO A 115 -0.95 12.70 6.15
N PHE A 116 -0.96 14.00 5.85
CA PHE A 116 -0.51 14.97 6.83
C PHE A 116 -1.61 15.26 7.84
N ARG A 117 -2.83 15.07 7.45
CA ARG A 117 -3.98 15.32 8.33
C ARG A 117 -4.86 14.09 8.32
N PRO A 118 -4.67 13.22 9.28
CA PRO A 118 -5.46 11.98 9.35
C PRO A 118 -6.92 12.24 9.68
#